data_cdc9790cd07f7017c392ae22820eef3b
#
_entry.id   cdc9790cd07f7017c392ae22820eef3b
#
_cell.length_a   1.000
_cell.length_b   1.000
_cell.length_c   1.000
_cell.angle_alpha   90.00
_cell.angle_beta   90.00
_cell.angle_gamma   90.00
#
_symmetry.space_group_name_H-M   'P 1'
#
loop_
_entity.id
_entity.type
_entity.pdbx_description
1 polymer ?
#
loop_
_entity_poly.entity_id
_entity_poly.type
_entity_poly.pdbx_seq_one_letter_code
_entity_poly.pdbx_strand_id
1 'polypeptide(L)'
;MIAKIKSRVDFSGIVNYANNVKEKSARIIGSNGVLLVDNSTISDSFQAQLRIPDANGKLHHLSKPVKHVSIAFSPEDVARFPDNEDGDRFMAQLAEEWLLEMGIDPANTQYVIARHFDKKHPHCHLVFNRIANDGTVISDSNEHRRNEAACRRIKQRHHLTFGNS
;
A
#
# COMPACT_ATOMS: atom_id res chain seq x y z
N MET A 1 -1.16 10.11 -11.30
CA MET A 1 -1.28 9.19 -10.15
C MET A 1 -2.73 9.11 -9.70
N ILE A 2 -3.26 7.93 -9.66
CA ILE A 2 -4.60 7.62 -9.14
C ILE A 2 -4.45 6.47 -8.16
N ALA A 3 -5.07 6.60 -6.98
CA ALA A 3 -5.11 5.52 -6.01
C ALA A 3 -6.56 5.09 -5.79
N LYS A 4 -6.80 3.78 -5.86
CA LYS A 4 -8.11 3.17 -5.61
C LYS A 4 -8.02 2.32 -4.36
N ILE A 5 -8.87 2.62 -3.38
CA ILE A 5 -8.85 1.97 -2.06
C ILE A 5 -9.99 0.97 -1.97
N LYS A 6 -9.67 -0.26 -1.55
CA LYS A 6 -10.65 -1.31 -1.23
C LYS A 6 -10.41 -1.85 0.17
N SER A 7 -11.50 -2.10 0.90
CA SER A 7 -11.46 -2.76 2.20
C SER A 7 -11.73 -4.24 2.04
N ARG A 8 -10.96 -5.09 2.75
CA ARG A 8 -11.08 -6.54 2.67
C ARG A 8 -11.10 -7.16 4.06
N VAL A 9 -11.67 -8.35 4.15
CA VAL A 9 -11.75 -9.14 5.39
C VAL A 9 -10.45 -9.93 5.61
N ASP A 10 -9.86 -10.45 4.53
CA ASP A 10 -8.80 -11.44 4.56
C ASP A 10 -7.51 -10.90 3.95
N PHE A 11 -6.39 -11.17 4.63
CA PHE A 11 -5.06 -10.79 4.15
C PHE A 11 -4.51 -11.78 3.12
N SER A 12 -4.73 -13.09 3.28
CA SER A 12 -4.08 -14.09 2.44
C SER A 12 -4.46 -13.97 0.97
N GLY A 13 -5.75 -13.82 0.68
CA GLY A 13 -6.23 -13.68 -0.69
C GLY A 13 -5.68 -12.45 -1.38
N ILE A 14 -5.64 -11.31 -0.66
CA ILE A 14 -5.17 -10.05 -1.22
C ILE A 14 -3.64 -10.00 -1.34
N VAL A 15 -2.92 -10.59 -0.40
CA VAL A 15 -1.45 -10.70 -0.47
C VAL A 15 -1.06 -11.57 -1.67
N ASN A 16 -1.71 -12.70 -1.87
CA ASN A 16 -1.47 -13.55 -3.04
C ASN A 16 -1.77 -12.81 -4.35
N TYR A 17 -2.87 -12.10 -4.41
CA TYR A 17 -3.24 -11.30 -5.59
C TYR A 17 -2.24 -10.18 -5.85
N ALA A 18 -1.90 -9.40 -4.83
CA ALA A 18 -1.02 -8.23 -4.97
C ALA A 18 0.40 -8.65 -5.37
N ASN A 19 0.92 -9.72 -4.78
CA ASN A 19 2.27 -10.19 -5.06
C ASN A 19 2.39 -11.01 -6.34
N ASN A 20 1.30 -11.60 -6.80
CA ASN A 20 1.20 -12.37 -8.07
C ASN A 20 2.40 -13.29 -8.33
N VAL A 21 2.77 -14.07 -7.31
CA VAL A 21 4.02 -14.88 -7.33
C VAL A 21 4.00 -15.95 -8.42
N LYS A 22 2.81 -16.50 -8.73
CA LYS A 22 2.68 -17.59 -9.71
C LYS A 22 3.06 -17.17 -11.13
N GLU A 23 2.79 -15.94 -11.50
CA GLU A 23 3.00 -15.42 -12.85
C GLU A 23 4.32 -14.64 -12.98
N LYS A 24 5.04 -14.43 -11.88
CA LYS A 24 6.27 -13.63 -11.82
C LYS A 24 6.13 -12.22 -12.44
N SER A 25 4.90 -11.70 -12.45
CA SER A 25 4.58 -10.38 -13.00
C SER A 25 4.57 -9.29 -11.92
N ALA A 26 5.05 -9.61 -10.72
CA ALA A 26 5.10 -8.69 -9.60
C ALA A 26 6.41 -8.85 -8.83
N ARG A 27 6.83 -7.74 -8.20
CA ARG A 27 8.02 -7.69 -7.35
C ARG A 27 7.72 -6.86 -6.11
N ILE A 28 8.07 -7.35 -4.93
CA ILE A 28 7.96 -6.58 -3.69
C ILE A 28 9.03 -5.50 -3.71
N ILE A 29 8.62 -4.24 -3.57
CA ILE A 29 9.51 -3.08 -3.64
C ILE A 29 9.58 -2.31 -2.32
N GLY A 30 8.72 -2.62 -1.36
CA GLY A 30 8.75 -1.99 -0.03
C GLY A 30 7.88 -2.74 0.95
N SER A 31 8.20 -2.62 2.23
CA SER A 31 7.43 -3.26 3.30
C SER A 31 7.82 -2.69 4.65
N ASN A 32 6.97 -2.89 5.64
CA ASN A 32 7.26 -2.62 7.04
C ASN A 32 6.51 -3.59 7.94
N GLY A 33 7.20 -4.13 8.94
CA GLY A 33 6.58 -4.95 9.97
C GLY A 33 6.07 -6.32 9.54
N VAL A 34 6.53 -6.86 8.40
CA VAL A 34 6.13 -8.18 7.90
C VAL A 34 7.36 -9.03 7.61
N LEU A 35 7.21 -10.35 7.71
CA LEU A 35 8.26 -11.30 7.33
C LEU A 35 8.16 -11.60 5.82
N LEU A 36 9.18 -11.21 5.07
CA LEU A 36 9.22 -11.35 3.61
C LEU A 36 9.82 -12.70 3.17
N VAL A 37 9.35 -13.82 3.72
CA VAL A 37 9.81 -15.15 3.31
C VAL A 37 8.96 -15.67 2.15
N ASP A 38 7.64 -15.67 2.34
CA ASP A 38 6.66 -16.03 1.32
C ASP A 38 5.32 -15.35 1.63
N ASN A 39 4.31 -15.55 0.77
CA ASN A 39 3.01 -14.93 0.97
C ASN A 39 2.32 -15.41 2.25
N SER A 40 2.53 -16.65 2.64
CA SER A 40 1.96 -17.19 3.88
C SER A 40 2.52 -16.50 5.11
N THR A 41 3.83 -16.30 5.19
CA THR A 41 4.47 -15.60 6.32
C THR A 41 4.09 -14.12 6.35
N ILE A 42 3.91 -13.48 5.20
CA ILE A 42 3.39 -12.11 5.12
C ILE A 42 1.98 -12.04 5.70
N SER A 43 1.09 -12.94 5.27
CA SER A 43 -0.29 -12.99 5.76
C SER A 43 -0.35 -13.29 7.26
N ASP A 44 0.48 -14.21 7.74
CA ASP A 44 0.56 -14.55 9.17
C ASP A 44 1.04 -13.35 10.00
N SER A 45 1.99 -12.58 9.48
CA SER A 45 2.45 -11.34 10.13
C SER A 45 1.30 -10.34 10.29
N PHE A 46 0.49 -10.17 9.25
CA PHE A 46 -0.68 -9.30 9.30
C PHE A 46 -1.72 -9.80 10.32
N GLN A 47 -2.01 -11.11 10.31
CA GLN A 47 -2.99 -11.71 11.21
C GLN A 47 -2.57 -11.59 12.68
N ALA A 48 -1.28 -11.80 12.97
CA ALA A 48 -0.75 -11.68 14.32
C ALA A 48 -0.97 -10.27 14.89
N GLN A 49 -0.83 -9.23 14.07
CA GLN A 49 -1.00 -7.85 14.51
C GLN A 49 -2.44 -7.50 14.90
N LEU A 50 -3.43 -8.23 14.40
CA LEU A 50 -4.83 -8.01 14.79
C LEU A 50 -5.08 -8.27 16.27
N ARG A 51 -4.15 -8.95 16.95
CA ARG A 51 -4.24 -9.30 18.37
C ARG A 51 -3.46 -8.36 19.27
N ILE A 52 -2.92 -7.28 18.75
CA ILE A 52 -2.15 -6.31 19.53
C ILE A 52 -3.12 -5.28 20.13
N PRO A 53 -3.18 -5.15 21.47
CA PRO A 53 -4.02 -4.15 22.12
C PRO A 53 -3.40 -2.76 21.99
N ASP A 54 -4.23 -1.73 22.11
CA ASP A 54 -3.77 -0.35 22.18
C ASP A 54 -3.15 -0.04 23.55
N ALA A 55 -2.70 1.22 23.74
CA ALA A 55 -2.06 1.67 24.98
C ALA A 55 -2.93 1.52 26.22
N ASN A 56 -4.25 1.44 26.04
CA ASN A 56 -5.21 1.25 27.13
C ASN A 56 -5.55 -0.24 27.37
N GLY A 57 -4.87 -1.15 26.67
CA GLY A 57 -5.13 -2.58 26.75
C GLY A 57 -6.36 -3.04 25.98
N LYS A 58 -6.96 -2.17 25.17
CA LYS A 58 -8.14 -2.49 24.38
C LYS A 58 -7.77 -3.18 23.08
N LEU A 59 -8.37 -4.34 22.81
CA LEU A 59 -8.26 -5.05 21.56
C LEU A 59 -9.36 -4.57 20.60
N HIS A 60 -8.97 -4.12 19.41
CA HIS A 60 -9.91 -3.64 18.41
C HIS A 60 -10.29 -4.76 17.43
N HIS A 61 -11.59 -4.93 17.21
CA HIS A 61 -12.14 -5.93 16.28
C HIS A 61 -12.73 -5.22 15.06
N LEU A 62 -12.02 -5.31 13.94
CA LEU A 62 -12.49 -4.71 12.68
C LEU A 62 -13.02 -5.81 11.78
N SER A 63 -14.20 -5.57 11.17
CA SER A 63 -14.78 -6.50 10.20
C SER A 63 -13.96 -6.57 8.90
N LYS A 64 -13.32 -5.46 8.52
CA LYS A 64 -12.46 -5.36 7.34
C LYS A 64 -11.14 -4.67 7.69
N PRO A 65 -10.20 -5.42 8.28
CA PRO A 65 -8.93 -4.83 8.74
C PRO A 65 -7.94 -4.57 7.62
N VAL A 66 -8.18 -5.08 6.42
CA VAL A 66 -7.26 -4.99 5.29
C VAL A 66 -7.62 -3.82 4.40
N LYS A 67 -6.64 -2.98 4.08
CA LYS A 67 -6.74 -2.00 2.99
C LYS A 67 -5.86 -2.44 1.84
N HIS A 68 -6.46 -2.52 0.66
CA HIS A 68 -5.78 -2.77 -0.60
C HIS A 68 -5.88 -1.53 -1.47
N VAL A 69 -4.74 -0.94 -1.80
CA VAL A 69 -4.67 0.28 -2.59
C VAL A 69 -3.96 -0.01 -3.91
N SER A 70 -4.65 0.22 -5.01
CA SER A 70 -4.09 0.14 -6.36
C SER A 70 -3.61 1.54 -6.72
N ILE A 71 -2.31 1.71 -6.90
CA ILE A 71 -1.71 3.01 -7.26
C ILE A 71 -1.20 2.95 -8.69
N ALA A 72 -1.80 3.75 -9.57
CA ALA A 72 -1.48 3.80 -10.99
C ALA A 72 -0.95 5.18 -11.38
N PHE A 73 0.03 5.19 -12.29
CA PHE A 73 0.63 6.41 -12.82
C PHE A 73 0.32 6.51 -14.31
N SER A 74 0.40 7.73 -14.86
CA SER A 74 0.16 7.95 -16.28
C SER A 74 1.19 7.19 -17.14
N PRO A 75 0.78 6.61 -18.30
CA PRO A 75 1.75 6.06 -19.25
C PRO A 75 2.81 7.08 -19.69
N GLU A 76 2.49 8.37 -19.65
CA GLU A 76 3.44 9.45 -19.97
C GLU A 76 4.59 9.55 -18.97
N ASP A 77 4.39 9.03 -17.77
CA ASP A 77 5.41 9.04 -16.72
C ASP A 77 6.25 7.75 -16.67
N VAL A 78 6.12 6.86 -17.65
CA VAL A 78 6.79 5.56 -17.65
C VAL A 78 8.32 5.69 -17.49
N ALA A 79 8.93 6.72 -18.06
CA ALA A 79 10.37 6.95 -17.94
C ALA A 79 10.82 7.30 -16.51
N ARG A 80 9.90 7.73 -15.66
CA ARG A 80 10.18 8.01 -14.25
C ARG A 80 10.30 6.73 -13.42
N PHE A 81 9.87 5.59 -13.95
CA PHE A 81 9.82 4.30 -13.27
C PHE A 81 10.55 3.22 -14.07
N PRO A 82 11.86 3.35 -14.29
CA PRO A 82 12.60 2.30 -15.00
C PRO A 82 12.50 0.96 -14.24
N ASP A 83 12.63 -0.15 -14.97
CA ASP A 83 12.59 -1.49 -14.38
C ASP A 83 13.95 -1.86 -13.78
N ASN A 84 14.27 -1.20 -12.67
CA ASN A 84 15.50 -1.40 -11.90
C ASN A 84 15.29 -0.89 -10.46
N GLU A 85 16.33 -0.95 -9.64
CA GLU A 85 16.27 -0.50 -8.25
C GLU A 85 15.86 0.97 -8.10
N ASP A 86 16.30 1.85 -9.00
CA ASP A 86 15.96 3.27 -8.91
C ASP A 86 14.47 3.50 -9.15
N GLY A 87 13.90 2.84 -10.15
CA GLY A 87 12.48 2.92 -10.43
C GLY A 87 11.64 2.30 -9.33
N ASP A 88 12.08 1.18 -8.79
CA ASP A 88 11.42 0.53 -7.65
C ASP A 88 11.43 1.43 -6.41
N ARG A 89 12.58 2.02 -6.12
CA ARG A 89 12.72 2.91 -4.95
C ARG A 89 11.84 4.14 -5.07
N PHE A 90 11.79 4.73 -6.26
CA PHE A 90 10.94 5.89 -6.51
C PHE A 90 9.45 5.54 -6.36
N MET A 91 9.01 4.43 -6.93
CA MET A 91 7.62 3.99 -6.81
C MET A 91 7.25 3.68 -5.35
N ALA A 92 8.12 2.99 -4.62
CA ALA A 92 7.92 2.72 -3.20
C ALA A 92 7.85 4.01 -2.38
N GLN A 93 8.71 4.98 -2.68
CA GLN A 93 8.68 6.30 -2.05
C GLN A 93 7.34 6.98 -2.25
N LEU A 94 6.80 6.96 -3.46
CA LEU A 94 5.51 7.59 -3.75
C LEU A 94 4.35 6.90 -3.01
N ALA A 95 4.40 5.58 -2.87
CA ALA A 95 3.41 4.84 -2.09
C ALA A 95 3.50 5.18 -0.60
N GLU A 96 4.69 5.32 -0.06
CA GLU A 96 4.91 5.73 1.33
C GLU A 96 4.48 7.20 1.54
N GLU A 97 4.75 8.09 0.58
CA GLU A 97 4.25 9.47 0.63
C GLU A 97 2.73 9.50 0.62
N TRP A 98 2.09 8.60 -0.12
CA TRP A 98 0.63 8.48 -0.11
C TRP A 98 0.12 8.14 1.30
N LEU A 99 0.76 7.20 2.00
CA LEU A 99 0.41 6.91 3.40
C LEU A 99 0.51 8.17 4.26
N LEU A 100 1.64 8.89 4.16
CA LEU A 100 1.86 10.12 4.92
C LEU A 100 0.80 11.19 4.62
N GLU A 101 0.48 11.39 3.35
CA GLU A 101 -0.54 12.37 2.94
C GLU A 101 -1.94 11.96 3.40
N MET A 102 -2.17 10.66 3.59
CA MET A 102 -3.41 10.14 4.19
C MET A 102 -3.44 10.26 5.71
N GLY A 103 -2.40 10.82 6.33
CA GLY A 103 -2.29 10.91 7.78
C GLY A 103 -1.88 9.60 8.45
N ILE A 104 -1.29 8.69 7.69
CA ILE A 104 -0.86 7.37 8.17
C ILE A 104 0.66 7.38 8.32
N ASP A 105 1.17 7.04 9.51
CA ASP A 105 2.61 6.94 9.75
C ASP A 105 3.14 5.60 9.23
N PRO A 106 3.97 5.60 8.16
CA PRO A 106 4.51 4.34 7.62
C PRO A 106 5.35 3.56 8.64
N ALA A 107 6.02 4.25 9.56
CA ALA A 107 6.85 3.59 10.59
C ALA A 107 6.01 2.85 11.63
N ASN A 108 4.75 3.23 11.81
CA ASN A 108 3.79 2.60 12.74
C ASN A 108 2.78 1.72 12.01
N THR A 109 2.96 1.46 10.73
CA THR A 109 2.01 0.73 9.90
C THR A 109 2.67 -0.52 9.31
N GLN A 110 1.95 -1.62 9.38
CA GLN A 110 2.35 -2.87 8.73
C GLN A 110 1.87 -2.84 7.28
N TYR A 111 2.79 -2.90 6.31
CA TYR A 111 2.41 -2.86 4.90
C TYR A 111 3.39 -3.64 4.00
N VAL A 112 2.91 -3.96 2.80
CA VAL A 112 3.71 -4.48 1.69
C VAL A 112 3.33 -3.73 0.42
N ILE A 113 4.34 -3.41 -0.40
CA ILE A 113 4.17 -2.77 -1.70
C ILE A 113 4.70 -3.71 -2.78
N ALA A 114 3.85 -4.07 -3.74
CA ALA A 114 4.21 -4.92 -4.86
C ALA A 114 4.05 -4.15 -6.18
N ARG A 115 5.14 -4.04 -6.94
CA ARG A 115 5.13 -3.44 -8.27
C ARG A 115 4.71 -4.49 -9.28
N HIS A 116 3.76 -4.13 -10.16
CA HIS A 116 3.25 -5.01 -11.21
C HIS A 116 3.75 -4.57 -12.59
N PHE A 117 3.88 -5.54 -13.50
CA PHE A 117 4.41 -5.34 -14.86
C PHE A 117 3.45 -5.82 -15.95
N ASP A 118 2.19 -6.08 -15.62
CA ASP A 118 1.19 -6.66 -16.52
C ASP A 118 0.42 -5.62 -17.35
N LYS A 119 0.72 -4.33 -17.19
CA LYS A 119 0.03 -3.25 -17.89
C LYS A 119 1.02 -2.22 -18.47
N LYS A 120 0.57 -1.42 -19.42
CA LYS A 120 1.40 -0.39 -20.05
C LYS A 120 1.72 0.77 -19.12
N HIS A 121 0.81 1.13 -18.22
CA HIS A 121 1.06 2.18 -17.25
C HIS A 121 1.76 1.65 -16.01
N PRO A 122 2.69 2.41 -15.43
CA PRO A 122 3.31 2.02 -14.18
C PRO A 122 2.27 1.92 -13.05
N HIS A 123 2.34 0.86 -12.26
CA HIS A 123 1.42 0.70 -11.13
C HIS A 123 1.99 -0.22 -10.06
N CYS A 124 1.46 -0.08 -8.85
CA CYS A 124 1.76 -0.98 -7.74
C CYS A 124 0.52 -1.22 -6.89
N HIS A 125 0.60 -2.22 -6.05
CA HIS A 125 -0.40 -2.52 -5.04
C HIS A 125 0.21 -2.35 -3.66
N LEU A 126 -0.48 -1.59 -2.83
CA LEU A 126 -0.14 -1.38 -1.42
C LEU A 126 -1.21 -2.09 -0.59
N VAL A 127 -0.76 -3.01 0.27
CA VAL A 127 -1.65 -3.69 1.22
C VAL A 127 -1.20 -3.29 2.62
N PHE A 128 -2.10 -2.78 3.43
CA PHE A 128 -1.76 -2.43 4.80
C PHE A 128 -2.84 -2.82 5.80
N ASN A 129 -2.42 -2.96 7.04
CA ASN A 129 -3.24 -3.34 8.17
C ASN A 129 -3.81 -2.09 8.84
N ARG A 130 -5.13 -2.06 9.08
CA ARG A 130 -5.75 -0.95 9.80
C ARG A 130 -5.45 -0.97 11.30
N ILE A 131 -4.97 -2.09 11.82
CA ILE A 131 -4.42 -2.11 13.19
C ILE A 131 -2.95 -1.75 13.08
N ALA A 132 -2.58 -0.60 13.60
CA ALA A 132 -1.20 -0.10 13.57
C ALA A 132 -0.30 -0.88 14.54
N ASN A 133 1.02 -0.67 14.45
CA ASN A 133 1.98 -1.41 15.29
C ASN A 133 1.77 -1.15 16.78
N ASP A 134 1.23 0.01 17.16
CA ASP A 134 0.90 0.35 18.55
C ASP A 134 -0.52 -0.09 18.96
N GLY A 135 -1.23 -0.83 18.13
CA GLY A 135 -2.58 -1.31 18.40
C GLY A 135 -3.70 -0.31 18.11
N THR A 136 -3.38 0.90 17.69
CA THR A 136 -4.40 1.90 17.32
C THR A 136 -5.03 1.57 15.98
N VAL A 137 -6.24 2.08 15.75
CA VAL A 137 -6.97 1.89 14.49
C VAL A 137 -6.69 3.05 13.55
N ILE A 138 -6.28 2.74 12.34
CA ILE A 138 -6.14 3.73 11.26
C ILE A 138 -7.53 4.10 10.76
N SER A 139 -7.87 5.38 10.86
CA SER A 139 -9.18 5.89 10.46
C SER A 139 -9.35 5.87 8.94
N ASP A 140 -10.52 5.44 8.46
CA ASP A 140 -10.92 5.53 7.06
C ASP A 140 -11.96 6.63 6.81
N SER A 141 -12.13 7.52 7.77
CA SER A 141 -13.07 8.64 7.68
C SER A 141 -12.67 9.59 6.54
N ASN A 142 -13.62 9.93 5.66
CA ASN A 142 -13.40 10.80 4.49
C ASN A 142 -12.25 10.35 3.58
N GLU A 143 -12.01 9.05 3.49
CA GLU A 143 -10.82 8.55 2.78
C GLU A 143 -10.79 8.91 1.29
N HIS A 144 -11.94 8.97 0.61
CA HIS A 144 -11.98 9.36 -0.80
C HIS A 144 -11.49 10.78 -1.02
N ARG A 145 -11.97 11.74 -0.22
CA ARG A 145 -11.54 13.13 -0.29
C ARG A 145 -10.07 13.29 0.05
N ARG A 146 -9.63 12.63 1.12
CA ARG A 146 -8.21 12.66 1.52
C ARG A 146 -7.31 12.04 0.46
N ASN A 147 -7.77 10.96 -0.17
CA ASN A 147 -7.04 10.29 -1.25
C ASN A 147 -6.86 11.21 -2.47
N GLU A 148 -7.92 11.86 -2.92
CA GLU A 148 -7.84 12.80 -4.06
C GLU A 148 -6.85 13.92 -3.77
N ALA A 149 -6.89 14.49 -2.57
CA ALA A 149 -5.98 15.54 -2.15
C ALA A 149 -4.53 15.02 -2.05
N ALA A 150 -4.33 13.82 -1.52
CA ALA A 150 -3.02 13.18 -1.41
C ALA A 150 -2.39 12.98 -2.80
N CYS A 151 -3.13 12.40 -3.74
CA CYS A 151 -2.65 12.18 -5.10
C CYS A 151 -2.30 13.51 -5.80
N ARG A 152 -3.11 14.54 -5.62
CA ARG A 152 -2.85 15.87 -6.20
C ARG A 152 -1.55 16.46 -5.67
N ARG A 153 -1.33 16.42 -4.35
CA ARG A 153 -0.11 16.96 -3.73
C ARG A 153 1.14 16.22 -4.20
N ILE A 154 1.08 14.90 -4.29
CA ILE A 154 2.20 14.08 -4.75
C ILE A 154 2.53 14.40 -6.21
N LYS A 155 1.52 14.49 -7.07
CA LYS A 155 1.72 14.87 -8.48
C LYS A 155 2.38 16.24 -8.61
N GLN A 156 1.94 17.21 -7.83
CA GLN A 156 2.52 18.56 -7.83
C GLN A 156 3.98 18.55 -7.35
N ARG A 157 4.23 17.85 -6.25
CA ARG A 157 5.57 17.79 -5.63
C ARG A 157 6.61 17.18 -6.56
N HIS A 158 6.24 16.15 -7.27
CA HIS A 158 7.15 15.39 -8.12
C HIS A 158 7.02 15.69 -9.62
N HIS A 159 6.21 16.65 -9.97
CA HIS A 159 5.96 17.02 -11.38
C HIS A 159 5.49 15.81 -12.22
N LEU A 160 4.61 14.99 -11.65
CA LEU A 160 3.98 13.91 -12.37
C LEU A 160 2.85 14.43 -13.25
N THR A 161 2.51 13.68 -14.29
CA THR A 161 1.49 14.08 -15.25
C THR A 161 0.12 14.18 -14.58
N PHE A 162 -0.56 15.31 -14.79
CA PHE A 162 -1.97 15.49 -14.45
C PHE A 162 -2.80 15.07 -15.66
N GLY A 163 -3.94 14.46 -15.41
CA GLY A 163 -4.85 14.03 -16.45
C GLY A 163 -5.49 12.70 -16.13
N ASN A 164 -6.16 12.14 -17.12
CA ASN A 164 -6.85 10.86 -17.00
C ASN A 164 -5.84 9.72 -17.06
N SER A 165 -5.35 9.36 -15.93
CA SER A 165 -4.44 8.22 -15.81
C SER A 165 -5.17 7.00 -15.27
#